data_036eed38759ed31ddf635e7876da52cc
#
_entry.id   036eed38759ed31ddf635e7876da52cc
#
_cell.length_a   1.000
_cell.length_b   1.000
_cell.length_c   1.000
_cell.angle_alpha   90.00
_cell.angle_beta   90.00
_cell.angle_gamma   90.00
#
_symmetry.space_group_name_H-M   'P 1'
#
loop_
_entity.id
_entity.type
_entity.pdbx_description
1 polymer ?
#
loop_
_entity_poly.entity_id
_entity_poly.type
_entity_poly.pdbx_seq_one_letter_code
_entity_poly.pdbx_strand_id
1 'polypeptide(L)'
;MSRSLNKVMLIGNVGSEPDIRATSSGTQVAKVSLATNRQWKDGSGQQKEKTEWHRLTFFGRLVDIVDQWVKKGDRLYVEGRIEYSESETDGQKRYWTDVIVTEMVMLGSTAGGGGQGGGGGGRGGGFESDSSPAPAPPISEPDDDLPF
;
A
#
# COMPACT_ATOMS: atom_id res chain seq x y z
N MET A 1 -35.54 -10.41 -3.19
CA MET A 1 -34.35 -9.55 -3.08
C MET A 1 -33.31 -10.26 -2.23
N SER A 2 -32.15 -10.57 -2.79
CA SER A 2 -31.05 -11.07 -2.00
C SER A 2 -30.34 -9.88 -1.32
N ARG A 3 -30.11 -9.99 -0.02
CA ARG A 3 -29.35 -9.02 0.74
C ARG A 3 -27.93 -9.54 0.90
N SER A 4 -26.99 -8.80 0.38
CA SER A 4 -25.57 -9.13 0.48
C SER A 4 -24.77 -7.88 0.82
N LEU A 5 -23.61 -8.06 1.39
CA LEU A 5 -22.68 -6.99 1.70
C LEU A 5 -21.33 -7.30 1.05
N ASN A 6 -20.79 -6.32 0.32
CA ASN A 6 -19.43 -6.34 -0.19
C ASN A 6 -18.77 -5.01 0.21
N LYS A 7 -18.04 -5.02 1.31
CA LYS A 7 -17.36 -3.85 1.85
C LYS A 7 -15.96 -4.20 2.31
N VAL A 8 -15.02 -3.34 1.97
CA VAL A 8 -13.62 -3.42 2.37
C VAL A 8 -13.22 -2.11 3.03
N MET A 9 -12.49 -2.20 4.12
CA MET A 9 -11.91 -1.07 4.85
C MET A 9 -10.44 -1.36 5.07
N LEU A 10 -9.57 -0.46 4.62
CA LEU A 10 -8.12 -0.63 4.72
C LEU A 10 -7.47 0.65 5.24
N ILE A 11 -6.46 0.47 6.08
CA ILE A 11 -5.48 1.51 6.42
C ILE A 11 -4.12 0.96 6.03
N GLY A 12 -3.41 1.68 5.17
CA GLY A 12 -2.10 1.25 4.71
C GLY A 12 -1.28 2.38 4.14
N ASN A 13 -0.11 2.03 3.62
CA ASN A 13 0.81 2.98 3.01
C ASN A 13 0.85 2.79 1.50
N VAL A 14 0.88 3.90 0.78
CA VAL A 14 0.99 3.92 -0.68
C VAL A 14 2.36 3.42 -1.10
N GLY A 15 2.40 2.37 -1.92
CA GLY A 15 3.63 1.67 -2.29
C GLY A 15 4.33 2.21 -3.54
N SER A 16 3.59 2.91 -4.39
CA SER A 16 4.09 3.49 -5.64
C SER A 16 3.36 4.78 -5.96
N GLU A 17 3.91 5.60 -6.85
CA GLU A 17 3.17 6.75 -7.38
C GLU A 17 1.88 6.28 -8.04
N PRO A 18 0.77 7.02 -7.86
CA PRO A 18 -0.50 6.72 -8.51
C PRO A 18 -0.39 6.68 -10.04
N ASP A 19 -1.01 5.68 -10.65
CA ASP A 19 -1.11 5.55 -12.10
C ASP A 19 -2.47 6.11 -12.58
N ILE A 20 -2.45 7.26 -13.22
CA ILE A 20 -3.65 7.93 -13.71
C ILE A 20 -3.80 7.66 -15.22
N ARG A 21 -4.93 7.09 -15.61
CA ARG A 21 -5.22 6.78 -17.01
C ARG A 21 -6.62 7.24 -17.39
N ALA A 22 -6.78 7.60 -18.67
CA ALA A 22 -8.08 7.82 -19.27
C ALA A 22 -8.52 6.53 -20.00
N THR A 23 -9.76 6.13 -19.80
CA THR A 23 -10.40 5.07 -20.60
C THR A 23 -10.74 5.58 -22.00
N SER A 24 -11.04 4.66 -22.92
CA SER A 24 -11.49 5.01 -24.29
C SER A 24 -12.74 5.90 -24.32
N SER A 25 -13.56 5.85 -23.28
CA SER A 25 -14.74 6.72 -23.10
C SER A 25 -14.44 8.08 -22.50
N GLY A 26 -13.16 8.40 -22.19
CA GLY A 26 -12.75 9.65 -21.58
C GLY A 26 -12.88 9.71 -20.06
N THR A 27 -13.27 8.59 -19.42
CA THR A 27 -13.33 8.50 -17.95
C THR A 27 -11.94 8.33 -17.38
N GLN A 28 -11.55 9.19 -16.44
CA GLN A 28 -10.30 9.03 -15.72
C GLN A 28 -10.39 7.97 -14.64
N VAL A 29 -9.34 7.18 -14.50
CA VAL A 29 -9.19 6.14 -13.52
C VAL A 29 -7.82 6.27 -12.87
N ALA A 30 -7.75 6.23 -11.54
CA ALA A 30 -6.51 6.16 -10.80
C ALA A 30 -6.32 4.76 -10.22
N LYS A 31 -5.12 4.22 -10.35
CA LYS A 31 -4.72 2.97 -9.70
C LYS A 31 -3.61 3.24 -8.70
N VAL A 32 -3.80 2.73 -7.49
CA VAL A 32 -2.86 2.90 -6.37
C VAL A 32 -2.59 1.55 -5.74
N SER A 33 -1.33 1.28 -5.45
CA SER A 33 -0.92 0.12 -4.66
C SER A 33 -0.86 0.50 -3.19
N LEU A 34 -1.57 -0.22 -2.33
CA LEU A 34 -1.60 0.03 -0.88
C LEU A 34 -1.06 -1.18 -0.14
N ALA A 35 -0.07 -0.96 0.73
CA ALA A 35 0.52 -1.98 1.58
C ALA A 35 -0.12 -1.99 2.96
N THR A 36 -0.53 -3.17 3.41
CA THR A 36 -0.91 -3.41 4.81
C THR A 36 0.05 -4.42 5.42
N ASN A 37 0.65 -4.08 6.55
CA ASN A 37 1.63 -4.90 7.23
C ASN A 37 1.00 -5.59 8.43
N ARG A 38 1.29 -6.87 8.58
CA ARG A 38 0.90 -7.67 9.74
C ARG A 38 2.14 -8.27 10.38
N GLN A 39 2.24 -8.14 11.70
CA GLN A 39 3.30 -8.74 12.49
C GLN A 39 2.68 -9.69 13.51
N TRP A 40 3.29 -10.85 13.69
CA TRP A 40 2.86 -11.83 14.68
C TRP A 40 4.03 -12.67 15.17
N LYS A 41 3.86 -13.33 16.30
CA LYS A 41 4.79 -14.37 16.76
C LYS A 41 4.26 -15.74 16.36
N ASP A 42 5.14 -16.59 15.83
CA ASP A 42 4.78 -17.97 15.55
C ASP A 42 4.78 -18.84 16.81
N GLY A 43 4.44 -20.13 16.66
CA GLY A 43 4.40 -21.09 17.78
C GLY A 43 5.77 -21.34 18.45
N SER A 44 6.88 -20.98 17.81
CA SER A 44 8.24 -21.06 18.35
C SER A 44 8.71 -19.77 19.02
N GLY A 45 7.87 -18.72 19.04
CA GLY A 45 8.19 -17.40 19.59
C GLY A 45 8.97 -16.48 18.65
N GLN A 46 9.18 -16.87 17.39
CA GLN A 46 9.80 -16.03 16.39
C GLN A 46 8.83 -14.97 15.87
N GLN A 47 9.32 -13.74 15.74
CA GLN A 47 8.56 -12.66 15.15
C GLN A 47 8.55 -12.80 13.64
N LYS A 48 7.34 -12.77 13.06
CA LYS A 48 7.11 -12.81 11.62
C LYS A 48 6.37 -11.58 11.16
N GLU A 49 6.65 -11.19 9.93
CA GLU A 49 6.02 -10.05 9.29
C GLU A 49 5.57 -10.44 7.88
N LYS A 50 4.40 -9.94 7.47
CA LYS A 50 3.88 -10.10 6.13
C LYS A 50 3.26 -8.80 5.65
N THR A 51 3.57 -8.44 4.43
CA THR A 51 2.97 -7.29 3.73
C THR A 51 2.01 -7.80 2.68
N GLU A 52 0.75 -7.35 2.77
CA GLU A 52 -0.26 -7.59 1.74
C GLU A 52 -0.38 -6.36 0.85
N TRP A 53 -0.39 -6.58 -0.46
CA TRP A 53 -0.50 -5.54 -1.46
C TRP A 53 -1.90 -5.51 -2.05
N HIS A 54 -2.60 -4.40 -1.83
CA HIS A 54 -3.96 -4.20 -2.32
C HIS A 54 -3.93 -3.29 -3.54
N ARG A 55 -4.67 -3.65 -4.56
CA ARG A 55 -4.88 -2.83 -5.75
C ARG A 55 -6.13 -2.00 -5.56
N LEU A 56 -5.95 -0.69 -5.46
CA LEU A 56 -7.04 0.26 -5.33
C LEU A 56 -7.33 0.89 -6.69
N THR A 57 -8.60 1.00 -7.01
CA THR A 57 -9.07 1.69 -8.21
C THR A 57 -10.03 2.79 -7.80
N PHE A 58 -9.76 3.99 -8.29
CA PHE A 58 -10.52 5.20 -8.01
C PHE A 58 -11.18 5.69 -9.29
N PHE A 59 -12.40 6.23 -9.15
CA PHE A 59 -13.17 6.83 -10.23
C PHE A 59 -13.70 8.21 -9.85
N GLY A 60 -14.02 9.02 -10.84
CA GLY A 60 -14.67 10.31 -10.64
C GLY A 60 -13.83 11.31 -9.84
N ARG A 61 -14.44 11.99 -8.90
CA ARG A 61 -13.77 13.05 -8.10
C ARG A 61 -12.59 12.54 -7.27
N LEU A 62 -12.60 11.28 -6.90
CA LEU A 62 -11.49 10.70 -6.15
C LEU A 62 -10.20 10.64 -6.97
N VAL A 63 -10.30 10.54 -8.30
CA VAL A 63 -9.14 10.56 -9.20
C VAL A 63 -8.40 11.88 -9.09
N ASP A 64 -9.13 13.02 -9.10
CA ASP A 64 -8.53 14.36 -8.98
C ASP A 64 -7.82 14.53 -7.63
N ILE A 65 -8.41 14.01 -6.56
CA ILE A 65 -7.81 14.05 -5.22
C ILE A 65 -6.55 13.19 -5.17
N VAL A 66 -6.59 12.00 -5.76
CA VAL A 66 -5.43 11.10 -5.83
C VAL A 66 -4.31 11.75 -6.64
N ASP A 67 -4.61 12.31 -7.79
CA ASP A 67 -3.63 12.96 -8.67
C ASP A 67 -2.95 14.16 -7.99
N GLN A 68 -3.72 14.95 -7.27
CA GLN A 68 -3.22 16.16 -6.60
C GLN A 68 -2.45 15.90 -5.31
N TRP A 69 -2.89 14.95 -4.51
CA TRP A 69 -2.46 14.87 -3.11
C TRP A 69 -1.78 13.56 -2.73
N VAL A 70 -2.08 12.45 -3.39
CA VAL A 70 -1.56 11.14 -3.00
C VAL A 70 -0.21 10.88 -3.64
N LYS A 71 0.77 10.53 -2.81
CA LYS A 71 2.14 10.20 -3.23
C LYS A 71 2.58 8.88 -2.60
N LYS A 72 3.61 8.29 -3.19
CA LYS A 72 4.30 7.15 -2.59
C LYS A 72 4.70 7.44 -1.14
N GLY A 73 4.38 6.53 -0.24
CA GLY A 73 4.68 6.63 1.18
C GLY A 73 3.57 7.24 2.04
N ASP A 74 2.55 7.84 1.43
CA ASP A 74 1.42 8.39 2.18
C ASP A 74 0.60 7.29 2.86
N ARG A 75 0.05 7.64 4.01
CA ARG A 75 -0.86 6.76 4.75
C ARG A 75 -2.30 7.12 4.44
N LEU A 76 -3.05 6.14 3.96
CA LEU A 76 -4.44 6.29 3.57
C LEU A 76 -5.35 5.38 4.37
N TYR A 77 -6.55 5.89 4.67
CA TYR A 77 -7.73 5.10 4.96
C TYR A 77 -8.61 5.06 3.73
N VAL A 78 -9.07 3.89 3.33
CA VAL A 78 -9.98 3.72 2.20
C VAL A 78 -11.13 2.79 2.56
N GLU A 79 -12.31 3.10 2.02
CA GLU A 79 -13.45 2.20 1.99
C GLU A 79 -13.83 1.91 0.55
N GLY A 80 -14.30 0.70 0.29
CA GLY A 80 -14.73 0.31 -1.02
C GLY A 80 -15.35 -1.07 -1.04
N ARG A 81 -15.39 -1.67 -2.22
CA ARG A 81 -15.85 -3.04 -2.44
C ARG A 81 -14.82 -3.84 -3.23
N ILE A 82 -14.81 -5.13 -3.03
CA ILE A 82 -14.00 -6.04 -3.84
C ILE A 82 -14.68 -6.24 -5.20
N GLU A 83 -13.87 -6.19 -6.25
CA GLU A 83 -14.28 -6.53 -7.61
C GLU A 83 -13.27 -7.49 -8.23
N TYR A 84 -13.78 -8.58 -8.80
CA TYR A 84 -12.97 -9.55 -9.52
C TYR A 84 -13.09 -9.32 -11.01
N SER A 85 -11.98 -9.30 -11.70
CA SER A 85 -11.93 -9.23 -13.16
C SER A 85 -11.07 -10.33 -13.73
N GLU A 86 -11.44 -10.77 -14.92
CA GLU A 86 -10.72 -11.76 -15.70
C GLU A 86 -10.22 -11.12 -16.98
N SER A 87 -8.99 -11.38 -17.34
CA SER A 87 -8.46 -11.05 -18.66
C SER A 87 -7.78 -12.26 -19.28
N GLU A 88 -7.96 -12.44 -20.58
CA GLU A 88 -7.29 -13.48 -21.35
C GLU A 88 -6.27 -12.83 -22.28
N THR A 89 -5.01 -13.25 -22.16
CA THR A 89 -3.92 -12.81 -23.02
C THR A 89 -3.13 -14.05 -23.44
N ASP A 90 -2.95 -14.26 -24.73
CA ASP A 90 -2.21 -15.40 -25.30
C ASP A 90 -2.69 -16.78 -24.81
N GLY A 91 -4.02 -16.96 -24.69
CA GLY A 91 -4.64 -18.21 -24.21
C GLY A 91 -4.48 -18.45 -22.72
N GLN A 92 -3.90 -17.52 -21.96
CA GLN A 92 -3.81 -17.58 -20.51
C GLN A 92 -4.82 -16.66 -19.85
N LYS A 93 -5.64 -17.23 -18.98
CA LYS A 93 -6.55 -16.47 -18.12
C LYS A 93 -5.82 -15.92 -16.91
N ARG A 94 -5.97 -14.61 -16.69
CA ARG A 94 -5.47 -13.92 -15.50
C ARG A 94 -6.63 -13.35 -14.72
N TYR A 95 -6.62 -13.61 -13.43
CA TYR A 95 -7.61 -13.11 -12.49
C TYR A 95 -7.02 -11.95 -11.69
N TRP A 96 -7.80 -10.90 -11.54
CA TRP A 96 -7.41 -9.73 -10.79
C TRP A 96 -8.43 -9.45 -9.70
N THR A 97 -7.93 -9.05 -8.55
CA THR A 97 -8.77 -8.58 -7.45
C THR A 97 -8.46 -7.12 -7.21
N ASP A 98 -9.44 -6.28 -7.43
CA ASP A 98 -9.34 -4.83 -7.24
C ASP A 98 -10.28 -4.39 -6.13
N VAL A 99 -9.88 -3.39 -5.36
CA VAL A 99 -10.75 -2.68 -4.43
C VAL A 99 -11.21 -1.40 -5.11
N ILE A 100 -12.49 -1.31 -5.42
CA ILE A 100 -13.09 -0.10 -5.97
C ILE A 100 -13.39 0.83 -4.80
N VAL A 101 -12.64 1.92 -4.72
CA VAL A 101 -12.70 2.86 -3.60
C VAL A 101 -13.89 3.80 -3.75
N THR A 102 -14.68 3.93 -2.70
CA THR A 102 -15.82 4.85 -2.61
C THR A 102 -15.54 6.03 -1.68
N GLU A 103 -14.69 5.82 -0.66
CA GLU A 103 -14.28 6.86 0.29
C GLU A 103 -12.79 6.76 0.59
N MET A 104 -12.15 7.89 0.78
CA MET A 104 -10.73 7.99 1.11
C MET A 104 -10.50 9.12 2.10
N VAL A 105 -9.63 8.86 3.08
CA VAL A 105 -9.12 9.87 4.02
C VAL A 105 -7.60 9.78 4.07
N MET A 106 -6.92 10.90 3.87
CA MET A 106 -5.48 10.98 4.03
C MET A 106 -5.13 11.08 5.52
N LEU A 107 -4.28 10.18 6.00
CA LEU A 107 -3.88 10.11 7.41
C LEU A 107 -2.49 10.71 7.67
N GLY A 108 -1.86 11.29 6.67
CA GLY A 108 -0.55 11.93 6.75
C GLY A 108 0.50 11.26 5.87
N SER A 109 1.67 11.85 5.83
CA SER A 109 2.82 11.34 5.10
C SER A 109 3.87 10.81 6.07
N THR A 110 4.44 9.65 5.77
CA THR A 110 5.59 9.10 6.50
C THR A 110 6.88 9.87 6.21
N ALA A 111 6.89 10.72 5.16
CA ALA A 111 8.05 11.53 4.76
C ALA A 111 8.16 12.88 5.49
N GLY A 112 7.31 13.18 6.48
CA GLY A 112 7.21 14.49 7.14
C GLY A 112 7.31 14.47 8.65
N GLY A 113 8.05 13.54 9.25
CA GLY A 113 8.31 13.49 10.69
C GLY A 113 9.54 14.30 11.12
N GLY A 114 9.72 15.52 10.59
CA GLY A 114 10.74 16.47 11.03
C GLY A 114 10.13 17.51 11.94
N GLY A 115 9.89 17.18 13.21
CA GLY A 115 9.53 18.14 14.25
C GLY A 115 10.71 19.05 14.51
N GLN A 116 10.63 20.29 14.06
CA GLN A 116 11.56 21.35 14.43
C GLN A 116 11.24 21.82 15.85
N GLY A 117 11.97 21.25 16.79
CA GLY A 117 12.09 21.80 18.15
C GLY A 117 13.44 22.48 18.29
N GLY A 118 13.42 23.80 18.37
CA GLY A 118 14.62 24.61 18.53
C GLY A 118 15.24 24.53 19.91
N GLY A 119 16.53 24.82 19.94
CA GLY A 119 17.15 25.42 21.13
C GLY A 119 18.33 24.68 21.74
N GLY A 120 19.54 25.21 21.58
CA GLY A 120 20.54 25.29 22.64
C GLY A 120 21.72 24.34 22.59
N GLY A 121 22.78 24.83 22.10
CA GLY A 121 24.20 24.77 22.48
C GLY A 121 24.80 23.60 23.24
N GLY A 122 25.96 23.09 22.76
CA GLY A 122 26.87 22.29 23.55
C GLY A 122 27.88 21.50 22.75
N ARG A 123 29.10 21.91 22.79
CA ARG A 123 30.32 21.35 22.20
C ARG A 123 30.58 19.88 22.53
N GLY A 124 31.21 19.18 21.62
CA GLY A 124 32.35 18.32 21.95
C GLY A 124 32.21 16.87 21.56
N GLY A 125 33.16 16.37 20.79
CA GLY A 125 33.63 15.01 20.84
C GLY A 125 33.25 14.13 19.67
N GLY A 126 34.17 13.94 18.72
CA GLY A 126 34.12 13.01 17.63
C GLY A 126 34.20 11.56 18.10
N PHE A 127 33.47 10.72 17.41
CA PHE A 127 33.80 9.31 17.18
C PHE A 127 33.26 8.94 15.83
N GLU A 128 34.19 8.73 14.89
CA GLU A 128 33.93 8.00 13.66
C GLU A 128 33.48 6.57 14.02
N SER A 129 32.33 6.18 13.55
CA SER A 129 31.96 4.78 13.45
C SER A 129 31.42 4.56 12.05
N ASP A 130 32.32 4.07 11.23
CA ASP A 130 32.08 3.40 9.95
C ASP A 130 31.15 2.21 10.19
N SER A 131 29.92 2.30 9.73
CA SER A 131 29.01 1.18 9.67
C SER A 131 28.38 1.13 8.27
N SER A 132 29.04 0.38 7.43
CA SER A 132 28.49 -0.06 6.15
C SER A 132 27.18 -0.82 6.40
N PRO A 133 26.11 -0.55 5.61
CA PRO A 133 24.88 -1.30 5.73
C PRO A 133 25.11 -2.76 5.27
N ALA A 134 24.68 -3.69 6.11
CA ALA A 134 24.71 -5.11 5.80
C ALA A 134 23.81 -5.43 4.58
N PRO A 135 24.21 -6.38 3.72
CA PRO A 135 23.40 -6.78 2.59
C PRO A 135 22.11 -7.45 3.06
N ALA A 136 21.01 -7.12 2.39
CA ALA A 136 19.70 -7.71 2.62
C ALA A 136 19.74 -9.24 2.44
N PRO A 137 19.07 -10.01 3.30
CA PRO A 137 18.97 -11.46 3.13
C PRO A 137 18.18 -11.83 1.88
N PRO A 138 18.50 -12.96 1.22
CA PRO A 138 17.78 -13.40 0.05
C PRO A 138 16.33 -13.71 0.39
N ILE A 139 15.44 -13.31 -0.52
CA ILE A 139 14.00 -13.58 -0.45
C ILE A 139 13.83 -15.08 -0.62
N SER A 140 13.44 -15.77 0.45
CA SER A 140 12.97 -17.16 0.35
C SER A 140 11.57 -17.14 -0.26
N GLU A 141 11.40 -17.86 -1.34
CA GLU A 141 10.08 -18.12 -1.93
C GLU A 141 9.15 -18.73 -0.88
N PRO A 142 7.89 -18.31 -0.79
CA PRO A 142 6.94 -18.92 0.13
C PRO A 142 6.63 -20.34 -0.34
N ASP A 143 6.86 -21.29 0.54
CA ASP A 143 6.37 -22.67 0.42
C ASP A 143 4.85 -22.63 0.29
N ASP A 144 4.37 -23.10 -0.84
CA ASP A 144 2.95 -23.13 -1.23
C ASP A 144 2.28 -24.40 -0.69
N ASP A 145 2.34 -24.57 0.63
CA ASP A 145 1.63 -25.64 1.34
C ASP A 145 0.54 -25.04 2.24
N LEU A 146 -0.60 -24.72 1.60
CA LEU A 146 -1.83 -24.50 2.34
C LEU A 146 -2.71 -25.75 2.23
N PRO A 147 -2.85 -26.56 3.27
CA PRO A 147 -3.90 -27.55 3.33
C PRO A 147 -5.22 -26.87 3.67
N PHE A 148 -6.15 -26.94 2.77
CA PHE A 148 -7.58 -26.73 3.04
C PHE A 148 -8.22 -28.10 3.27
#